data_0aadbaca7099c97ee0f91c94151ab493
#
_entry.id   0aadbaca7099c97ee0f91c94151ab493
#
_cell.length_a   1.000
_cell.length_b   1.000
_cell.length_c   1.000
_cell.angle_alpha   90.00
_cell.angle_beta   90.00
_cell.angle_gamma   90.00
#
_symmetry.space_group_name_H-M   'P 1'
#
loop_
_entity.id
_entity.type
_entity.pdbx_description
1 polymer ?
#
loop_
_entity_poly.entity_id
_entity_poly.type
_entity_poly.pdbx_seq_one_letter_code
_entity_poly.pdbx_strand_id
1 'polypeptide(L)'
;MHMTRHAEIRCQQRAIPAIVTEWLVKHGEKVHDHHGACVRHFTKRVRQTLERTYGKTEVQKLSRYLDCYCVVSTEDIVLTVGHRYTRIRH
;
A
#
# COMPACT_ATOMS: atom_id res chain seq x y z
N MET A 1 -11.59 0.78 7.12
CA MET A 1 -10.16 1.16 7.16
C MET A 1 -10.03 2.54 7.79
N HIS A 2 -9.21 2.65 8.80
CA HIS A 2 -8.98 3.92 9.48
C HIS A 2 -7.72 4.59 8.93
N MET A 3 -7.86 5.86 8.58
CA MET A 3 -6.75 6.66 8.06
C MET A 3 -6.65 7.96 8.84
N THR A 4 -5.43 8.41 9.06
CA THR A 4 -5.22 9.76 9.59
C THR A 4 -5.61 10.78 8.53
N ARG A 5 -5.88 12.02 8.96
CA ARG A 5 -6.13 13.12 8.01
C ARG A 5 -4.93 13.32 7.08
N HIS A 6 -3.72 13.18 7.59
CA HIS A 6 -2.51 13.25 6.77
C HIS A 6 -2.52 12.22 5.65
N ALA A 7 -2.89 10.97 5.97
CA ALA A 7 -2.97 9.90 4.99
C ALA A 7 -4.04 10.18 3.94
N GLU A 8 -5.20 10.69 4.35
CA GLU A 8 -6.27 11.08 3.42
C GLU A 8 -5.81 12.17 2.46
N ILE A 9 -5.14 13.20 2.99
CA ILE A 9 -4.60 14.30 2.18
C ILE A 9 -3.58 13.77 1.17
N ARG A 10 -2.70 12.86 1.60
CA ARG A 10 -1.71 12.25 0.72
C ARG A 10 -2.36 11.47 -0.41
N CYS A 11 -3.42 10.70 -0.11
CA CYS A 11 -4.15 9.99 -1.15
C CYS A 11 -4.74 10.94 -2.19
N GLN A 12 -5.32 12.04 -1.74
CA GLN A 12 -5.88 13.06 -2.64
C GLN A 12 -4.80 13.73 -3.47
N GLN A 13 -3.70 14.15 -2.85
CA GLN A 13 -2.60 14.82 -3.54
C GLN A 13 -1.94 13.95 -4.60
N ARG A 14 -1.86 12.66 -4.33
CA ARG A 14 -1.19 11.69 -5.21
C ARG A 14 -2.18 10.92 -6.09
N ALA A 15 -3.47 11.24 -6.00
CA ALA A 15 -4.54 10.58 -6.74
C ALA A 15 -4.50 9.06 -6.57
N ILE A 16 -4.24 8.58 -5.35
CA ILE A 16 -4.20 7.15 -5.05
C ILE A 16 -5.60 6.68 -4.69
N PRO A 17 -6.18 5.73 -5.46
CA PRO A 17 -7.51 5.20 -5.15
C PRO A 17 -7.55 4.48 -3.81
N ALA A 18 -8.68 4.55 -3.12
CA ALA A 18 -8.87 3.89 -1.82
C ALA A 18 -8.62 2.38 -1.89
N ILE A 19 -8.99 1.74 -3.00
CA ILE A 19 -8.78 0.29 -3.17
C ILE A 19 -7.31 -0.09 -3.09
N VAL A 20 -6.40 0.76 -3.57
CA VAL A 20 -4.95 0.51 -3.51
C VAL A 20 -4.49 0.48 -2.05
N THR A 21 -4.95 1.43 -1.24
CA THR A 21 -4.62 1.46 0.18
C THR A 21 -5.20 0.25 0.92
N GLU A 22 -6.43 -0.14 0.57
CA GLU A 22 -7.04 -1.34 1.15
C GLU A 22 -6.23 -2.61 0.83
N TRP A 23 -5.76 -2.74 -0.40
CA TRP A 23 -4.91 -3.85 -0.81
C TRP A 23 -3.60 -3.88 -0.02
N LEU A 24 -3.01 -2.71 0.21
CA LEU A 24 -1.78 -2.60 1.00
C LEU A 24 -2.01 -3.04 2.44
N VAL A 25 -3.10 -2.62 3.04
CA VAL A 25 -3.42 -2.98 4.43
C VAL A 25 -3.72 -4.47 4.57
N LYS A 26 -4.48 -5.03 3.62
CA LYS A 26 -4.89 -6.44 3.68
C LYS A 26 -3.81 -7.41 3.21
N HIS A 27 -3.09 -7.05 2.17
CA HIS A 27 -2.23 -8.00 1.46
C HIS A 27 -0.77 -7.56 1.34
N GLY A 28 -0.46 -6.29 1.63
CA GLY A 28 0.87 -5.75 1.44
C GLY A 28 1.93 -6.48 2.25
N GLU A 29 3.13 -6.55 1.69
CA GLU A 29 4.29 -7.09 2.40
C GLU A 29 4.64 -6.17 3.55
N LYS A 30 4.88 -6.74 4.73
CA LYS A 30 5.12 -6.00 5.96
C LYS A 30 6.61 -5.84 6.20
N VAL A 31 7.04 -4.61 6.37
CA VAL A 31 8.40 -4.31 6.84
C VAL A 31 8.25 -3.47 8.09
N HIS A 32 8.67 -4.02 9.21
CA HIS A 32 8.59 -3.30 10.49
C HIS A 32 9.72 -2.27 10.56
N ASP A 33 9.36 -1.02 10.87
CA ASP A 33 10.38 -0.07 11.30
C ASP A 33 10.62 -0.27 12.80
N HIS A 34 11.67 0.31 13.32
CA HIS A 34 12.01 0.15 14.74
C HIS A 34 11.26 1.12 15.66
N HIS A 35 10.22 1.78 15.14
CA HIS A 35 9.46 2.81 15.85
C HIS A 35 8.00 2.41 16.08
N GLY A 36 7.68 1.12 15.93
CA GLY A 36 6.33 0.63 16.19
C GLY A 36 5.36 0.77 15.02
N ALA A 37 5.83 1.21 13.86
CA ALA A 37 5.03 1.27 12.65
C ALA A 37 5.44 0.17 11.67
N CYS A 38 4.56 -0.13 10.72
CA CYS A 38 4.79 -1.14 9.72
C CYS A 38 4.59 -0.55 8.33
N VAL A 39 5.62 -0.64 7.50
CA VAL A 39 5.51 -0.26 6.08
C VAL A 39 4.88 -1.43 5.33
N ARG A 40 3.84 -1.13 4.55
CA ARG A 40 3.20 -2.10 3.66
C ARG A 40 3.50 -1.73 2.23
N HIS A 41 3.95 -2.70 1.44
CA HIS A 41 4.27 -2.42 0.04
C HIS A 41 3.93 -3.63 -0.84
N PHE A 42 3.88 -3.40 -2.14
CA PHE A 42 3.62 -4.45 -3.11
C PHE A 42 4.93 -5.11 -3.51
N THR A 43 4.96 -6.43 -3.42
CA THR A 43 6.01 -7.27 -3.96
C THR A 43 5.43 -8.10 -5.10
N LYS A 44 6.28 -8.77 -5.85
CA LYS A 44 5.83 -9.72 -6.86
C LYS A 44 4.90 -10.78 -6.26
N ARG A 45 5.23 -11.25 -5.08
CA ARG A 45 4.43 -12.24 -4.35
C ARG A 45 3.05 -11.69 -4.00
N VAL A 46 2.99 -10.46 -3.49
CA VAL A 46 1.74 -9.79 -3.17
C VAL A 46 0.91 -9.60 -4.44
N ARG A 47 1.53 -9.16 -5.52
CA ARG A 47 0.85 -9.01 -6.80
C ARG A 47 0.21 -10.31 -7.27
N GLN A 48 0.92 -11.42 -7.15
CA GLN A 48 0.38 -12.74 -7.51
C GLN A 48 -0.83 -13.10 -6.66
N THR A 49 -0.78 -12.80 -5.37
CA THR A 49 -1.92 -13.01 -4.46
C THR A 49 -3.12 -12.18 -4.88
N LEU A 50 -2.90 -10.91 -5.22
CA LEU A 50 -3.95 -10.02 -5.69
C LEU A 50 -4.58 -10.54 -6.99
N GLU A 51 -3.77 -11.02 -7.92
CA GLU A 51 -4.25 -11.57 -9.18
C GLU A 51 -5.12 -12.81 -8.96
N ARG A 52 -4.77 -13.65 -8.01
CA ARG A 52 -5.58 -14.83 -7.66
C ARG A 52 -6.87 -14.47 -6.95
N THR A 53 -6.84 -13.43 -6.13
CA THR A 53 -7.99 -13.02 -5.32
C THR A 53 -8.98 -12.17 -6.10
N TYR A 54 -8.48 -11.22 -6.88
CA TYR A 54 -9.29 -10.20 -7.55
C TYR A 54 -9.31 -10.31 -9.07
N GLY A 55 -8.43 -11.13 -9.64
CA GLY A 55 -8.30 -11.31 -11.09
C GLY A 55 -7.22 -10.43 -11.69
N LYS A 56 -6.58 -10.95 -12.74
CA LYS A 56 -5.50 -10.24 -13.45
C LYS A 56 -5.94 -8.91 -14.02
N THR A 57 -7.15 -8.85 -14.56
CA THR A 57 -7.69 -7.64 -15.19
C THR A 57 -7.80 -6.51 -14.17
N GLU A 58 -8.33 -6.81 -12.98
CA GLU A 58 -8.49 -5.80 -11.93
C GLU A 58 -7.13 -5.30 -11.43
N VAL A 59 -6.17 -6.19 -11.26
CA VAL A 59 -4.82 -5.80 -10.83
C VAL A 59 -4.12 -4.99 -11.91
N GLN A 60 -4.30 -5.37 -13.17
CA GLN A 60 -3.68 -4.66 -14.29
C GLN A 60 -4.19 -3.23 -14.43
N LYS A 61 -5.48 -3.00 -14.19
CA LYS A 61 -6.07 -1.67 -14.22
C LYS A 61 -5.40 -0.73 -13.20
N LEU A 62 -4.88 -1.27 -12.12
CA LEU A 62 -4.24 -0.53 -11.05
C LEU A 62 -2.72 -0.70 -11.04
N SER A 63 -2.13 -1.22 -12.12
CA SER A 63 -0.70 -1.52 -12.20
C SER A 63 0.19 -0.30 -11.94
N ARG A 64 -0.24 0.89 -12.33
CA ARG A 64 0.49 2.13 -12.11
C ARG A 64 0.63 2.49 -10.62
N TYR A 65 -0.20 1.88 -9.75
CA TYR A 65 -0.17 2.13 -8.32
C TYR A 65 0.57 1.04 -7.54
N LEU A 66 1.14 0.05 -8.22
CA LEU A 66 1.83 -1.05 -7.54
C LEU A 66 3.21 -0.64 -7.00
N ASP A 67 3.62 0.60 -7.23
CA ASP A 67 4.78 1.22 -6.60
C ASP A 67 4.41 1.94 -5.30
N CYS A 68 3.13 1.96 -4.94
CA CYS A 68 2.67 2.61 -3.72
C CYS A 68 3.08 1.85 -2.47
N TYR A 69 3.16 2.58 -1.38
CA TYR A 69 3.35 2.04 -0.05
C TYR A 69 2.45 2.76 0.93
N CYS A 70 2.24 2.18 2.09
CA CYS A 70 1.64 2.89 3.21
C CYS A 70 2.38 2.53 4.50
N VAL A 71 2.22 3.38 5.49
CA VAL A 71 2.73 3.13 6.84
C VAL A 71 1.53 2.96 7.76
N VAL A 72 1.52 1.86 8.50
CA VAL A 72 0.39 1.49 9.35
C VAL A 72 0.89 1.37 10.79
N SER A 73 0.13 1.95 11.71
CA SER A 73 0.45 1.87 13.14
C SER A 73 0.16 0.47 13.70
N THR A 74 0.58 0.22 14.94
CA THR A 74 0.25 -1.02 15.65
C THR A 74 -1.24 -1.22 15.85
N GLU A 75 -2.04 -0.17 15.74
CA GLU A 75 -3.50 -0.20 15.85
C GLU A 75 -4.20 -0.28 14.50
N ASP A 76 -3.45 -0.61 13.44
CA ASP A 76 -3.95 -0.72 12.06
C ASP A 76 -4.51 0.59 11.50
N ILE A 77 -3.96 1.72 11.96
CA ILE A 77 -4.31 3.03 11.43
C ILE A 77 -3.30 3.41 10.35
N VAL A 78 -3.78 3.77 9.16
CA VAL A 78 -2.91 4.22 8.06
C VAL A 78 -2.43 5.63 8.37
N LEU A 79 -1.12 5.78 8.56
CA LEU A 79 -0.49 7.03 8.95
C LEU A 79 -0.09 7.88 7.76
N THR A 80 0.35 7.24 6.68
CA THR A 80 0.71 7.94 5.44
C THR A 80 0.65 6.96 4.26
N VAL A 81 0.51 7.52 3.07
CA VAL A 81 0.49 6.77 1.80
C VAL A 81 1.32 7.54 0.79
N GLY A 82 2.02 6.84 -0.09
CA GLY A 82 2.81 7.48 -1.13
C GLY A 82 3.27 6.52 -2.20
N HIS A 83 4.00 7.04 -3.16
CA HIS A 83 4.67 6.25 -4.19
C HIS A 83 6.12 6.02 -3.78
N ARG A 84 6.64 4.85 -4.12
CA ARG A 84 8.05 4.53 -3.89
C ARG A 84 8.82 4.87 -5.16
N TYR A 85 9.51 5.98 -5.12
CA TYR A 85 10.33 6.41 -6.26
C TYR A 85 11.72 5.79 -6.26
N THR A 86 12.14 5.22 -5.14
CA THR A 86 13.45 4.62 -5.00
C THR A 86 13.32 3.11 -5.10
N ARG A 87 14.10 2.49 -5.98
CA ARG A 87 14.16 1.04 -6.03
C ARG A 87 14.71 0.52 -4.71
N ILE A 88 13.99 -0.42 -4.13
CA ILE A 88 14.51 -1.14 -2.98
C ILE A 88 15.57 -2.09 -3.50
N ARG A 89 16.79 -1.84 -3.12
CA ARG A 89 17.88 -2.77 -3.38
C ARG A 89 17.93 -3.77 -2.23
N HIS A 90 17.76 -4.98 -2.58
CA HIS A 90 17.91 -6.09 -1.63
C HIS A 90 19.31 -6.67 -1.74
#